data_2e9e11e619d1930d497c09d0129bdc00
#
_entry.id   2e9e11e619d1930d497c09d0129bdc00
#
_cell.length_a   1.000
_cell.length_b   1.000
_cell.length_c   1.000
_cell.angle_alpha   90.00
_cell.angle_beta   90.00
_cell.angle_gamma   90.00
#
_symmetry.space_group_name_H-M   'P 1'
#
loop_
_entity.id
_entity.type
_entity.pdbx_description
1 polymer ?
#
loop_
_entity_poly.entity_id
_entity_poly.type
_entity_poly.pdbx_seq_one_letter_code
_entity_poly.pdbx_strand_id
1 'polypeptide(L)'
;MSYTISRHLDCDFDTAVERLTDSLKNEGFGILTQIDLKQLFKDKLGKDFKKYLVIGACNPNFAYDAIVKEDDLGLILPCKLAVQYVSENETRIAAIESKVLFDFINNSELNCIRDDIRMKINLAVKFA
;
A
#
# COMPACT_ATOMS: atom_id res chain seq x y z
N MET A 1 3.49 -18.42 5.93
CA MET A 1 2.33 -17.58 5.61
C MET A 1 2.81 -16.26 5.02
N SER A 2 2.27 -15.87 3.88
CA SER A 2 2.62 -14.59 3.28
C SER A 2 1.82 -13.46 3.91
N TYR A 3 2.50 -12.37 4.22
CA TYR A 3 1.86 -11.14 4.68
C TYR A 3 1.68 -10.13 3.54
N THR A 4 2.01 -10.51 2.32
CA THR A 4 1.97 -9.62 1.17
C THR A 4 0.99 -10.07 0.11
N ILE A 5 0.39 -9.09 -0.55
CA ILE A 5 -0.28 -9.22 -1.83
C ILE A 5 0.63 -8.52 -2.83
N SER A 6 1.14 -9.24 -3.81
CA SER A 6 2.12 -8.66 -4.72
C SER A 6 1.89 -9.08 -6.17
N ARG A 7 2.47 -8.27 -7.07
CA ARG A 7 2.41 -8.52 -8.51
C ARG A 7 3.62 -7.90 -9.18
N HIS A 8 4.15 -8.59 -10.19
CA HIS A 8 5.16 -8.03 -11.09
C HIS A 8 4.47 -7.41 -12.29
N LEU A 9 4.86 -6.19 -12.63
CA LEU A 9 4.38 -5.48 -13.80
C LEU A 9 5.50 -5.41 -14.84
N ASP A 10 5.16 -5.68 -16.10
CA ASP A 10 6.11 -5.63 -17.23
C ASP A 10 6.21 -4.19 -17.74
N CYS A 11 6.68 -3.30 -16.90
CA CYS A 11 6.87 -1.89 -17.22
C CYS A 11 7.94 -1.27 -16.34
N ASP A 12 8.37 -0.06 -16.68
CA ASP A 12 9.35 0.68 -15.88
C ASP A 12 8.75 1.16 -14.57
N PHE A 13 9.62 1.65 -13.69
CA PHE A 13 9.24 2.05 -12.34
C PHE A 13 8.20 3.19 -12.32
N ASP A 14 8.43 4.24 -13.10
CA ASP A 14 7.55 5.42 -13.11
C ASP A 14 6.17 5.07 -13.65
N THR A 15 6.13 4.25 -14.70
CA THR A 15 4.86 3.74 -15.27
C THR A 15 4.11 2.89 -14.25
N ALA A 16 4.82 2.05 -13.50
CA ALA A 16 4.20 1.22 -12.45
C ALA A 16 3.60 2.08 -11.35
N VAL A 17 4.29 3.13 -10.91
CA VAL A 17 3.76 4.08 -9.91
C VAL A 17 2.47 4.73 -10.42
N GLU A 18 2.46 5.19 -11.65
CA GLU A 18 1.30 5.82 -12.27
C GLU A 18 0.12 4.84 -12.37
N ARG A 19 0.36 3.63 -12.87
CA ARG A 19 -0.67 2.59 -13.00
C ARG A 19 -1.25 2.20 -11.66
N LEU A 20 -0.42 2.02 -10.64
CA LEU A 20 -0.89 1.68 -9.29
C LEU A 20 -1.71 2.83 -8.69
N THR A 21 -1.26 4.07 -8.86
CA THR A 21 -1.97 5.26 -8.38
C THR A 21 -3.36 5.35 -8.99
N ASP A 22 -3.48 5.17 -10.30
CA ASP A 22 -4.77 5.20 -10.99
C ASP A 22 -5.68 4.05 -10.56
N SER A 23 -5.12 2.86 -10.40
CA SER A 23 -5.86 1.68 -9.94
C SER A 23 -6.40 1.88 -8.53
N LEU A 24 -5.59 2.46 -7.62
CA LEU A 24 -6.02 2.79 -6.27
C LEU A 24 -7.17 3.81 -6.27
N LYS A 25 -7.07 4.84 -7.10
CA LYS A 25 -8.13 5.84 -7.22
C LYS A 25 -9.44 5.23 -7.69
N ASN A 26 -9.38 4.28 -8.62
CA ASN A 26 -10.57 3.56 -9.10
C ASN A 26 -11.28 2.79 -7.98
N GLU A 27 -10.54 2.39 -6.93
CA GLU A 27 -11.10 1.72 -5.75
C GLU A 27 -11.38 2.68 -4.59
N GLY A 28 -11.31 3.99 -4.82
CA GLY A 28 -11.62 5.01 -3.81
C GLY A 28 -10.47 5.38 -2.89
N PHE A 29 -9.24 4.98 -3.20
CA PHE A 29 -8.05 5.33 -2.41
C PHE A 29 -7.32 6.52 -2.99
N GLY A 30 -7.13 7.56 -2.18
CA GLY A 30 -6.25 8.68 -2.51
C GLY A 30 -4.85 8.46 -1.95
N ILE A 31 -3.85 9.01 -2.62
CA ILE A 31 -2.47 8.95 -2.15
C ILE A 31 -2.25 10.10 -1.17
N LEU A 32 -1.93 9.77 0.09
CA LEU A 32 -1.66 10.77 1.13
C LEU A 32 -0.19 11.05 1.30
N THR A 33 0.64 10.02 1.23
CA THR A 33 2.08 10.14 1.46
C THR A 33 2.86 9.30 0.46
N GLN A 34 4.07 9.77 0.18
CA GLN A 34 5.05 9.00 -0.60
C GLN A 34 6.40 9.16 0.08
N ILE A 35 7.11 8.05 0.27
CA ILE A 35 8.46 8.04 0.82
C ILE A 35 9.37 7.38 -0.20
N ASP A 36 10.29 8.16 -0.75
CA ASP A 36 11.31 7.70 -1.69
C ASP A 36 12.52 7.20 -0.88
N LEU A 37 12.62 5.88 -0.73
CA LEU A 37 13.69 5.28 0.08
C LEU A 37 15.05 5.39 -0.61
N LYS A 38 15.10 5.37 -1.94
CA LYS A 38 16.36 5.58 -2.66
C LYS A 38 16.96 6.95 -2.30
N GLN A 39 16.15 7.99 -2.33
CA GLN A 39 16.58 9.34 -2.00
C GLN A 39 16.91 9.49 -0.52
N LEU A 40 16.07 8.90 0.35
CA LEU A 40 16.28 8.94 1.80
C LEU A 40 17.62 8.34 2.20
N PHE A 41 17.95 7.16 1.67
CA PHE A 41 19.21 6.49 1.99
C PHE A 41 20.42 7.26 1.46
N LYS A 42 20.29 7.89 0.29
CA LYS A 42 21.34 8.73 -0.25
C LYS A 42 21.59 9.95 0.64
N ASP A 43 20.52 10.64 1.02
CA ASP A 43 20.61 11.87 1.81
C ASP A 43 21.08 11.61 3.24
N LYS A 44 20.59 10.56 3.88
CA LYS A 44 20.86 10.30 5.31
C LYS A 44 22.08 9.44 5.55
N LEU A 45 22.40 8.53 4.63
CA LEU A 45 23.47 7.54 4.83
C LEU A 45 24.57 7.61 3.77
N GLY A 46 24.39 8.37 2.70
CA GLY A 46 25.30 8.38 1.56
C GLY A 46 25.34 7.03 0.82
N LYS A 47 24.31 6.19 0.96
CA LYS A 47 24.27 4.87 0.34
C LYS A 47 23.42 4.87 -0.91
N ASP A 48 23.86 4.11 -1.89
CA ASP A 48 23.10 3.87 -3.11
C ASP A 48 22.10 2.71 -2.89
N PHE A 49 20.91 2.87 -3.44
CA PHE A 49 19.88 1.84 -3.37
C PHE A 49 19.04 1.84 -4.66
N LYS A 50 18.31 0.77 -4.87
CA LYS A 50 17.35 0.70 -5.99
C LYS A 50 16.19 1.66 -5.78
N LYS A 51 15.48 2.01 -6.85
CA LYS A 51 14.23 2.76 -6.74
C LYS A 51 13.23 1.97 -5.90
N TYR A 52 12.72 2.62 -4.86
CA TYR A 52 11.79 2.01 -3.90
C TYR A 52 10.91 3.12 -3.33
N LEU A 53 9.62 3.04 -3.62
CA LEU A 53 8.66 4.04 -3.16
C LEU A 53 7.66 3.39 -2.20
N VAL A 54 7.50 3.98 -1.01
CA VAL A 54 6.43 3.59 -0.08
C VAL A 54 5.27 4.57 -0.26
N ILE A 55 4.10 4.05 -0.57
CA ILE A 55 2.89 4.83 -0.78
C ILE A 55 1.96 4.61 0.41
N GLY A 56 1.45 5.70 1.00
CA GLY A 56 0.35 5.65 1.95
C GLY A 56 -0.94 6.03 1.25
N ALA A 57 -1.86 5.10 1.12
CA ALA A 57 -3.14 5.27 0.45
C ALA A 57 -4.29 5.22 1.45
N CYS A 58 -5.27 6.10 1.31
CA CYS A 58 -6.41 6.18 2.22
C CYS A 58 -7.73 6.22 1.46
N ASN A 59 -8.67 5.41 1.92
CA ASN A 59 -10.08 5.56 1.61
C ASN A 59 -10.72 6.24 2.82
N PRO A 60 -11.10 7.53 2.74
CA PRO A 60 -11.55 8.28 3.91
C PRO A 60 -12.75 7.68 4.62
N ASN A 61 -13.68 7.07 3.89
CA ASN A 61 -14.85 6.44 4.49
C ASN A 61 -14.46 5.26 5.38
N PHE A 62 -13.57 4.40 4.90
CA PHE A 62 -13.08 3.27 5.69
C PHE A 62 -12.24 3.74 6.87
N ALA A 63 -11.39 4.73 6.65
CA ALA A 63 -10.53 5.26 7.72
C ALA A 63 -11.36 5.86 8.85
N TYR A 64 -12.38 6.65 8.53
CA TYR A 64 -13.27 7.23 9.53
C TYR A 64 -13.99 6.16 10.34
N ASP A 65 -14.63 5.21 9.65
CA ASP A 65 -15.38 4.15 10.30
C ASP A 65 -14.49 3.27 11.19
N ALA A 66 -13.28 3.01 10.73
CA ALA A 66 -12.32 2.18 11.48
C ALA A 66 -11.81 2.88 12.74
N ILE A 67 -11.42 4.16 12.63
CA ILE A 67 -10.87 4.92 13.76
C ILE A 67 -11.94 5.18 14.83
N VAL A 68 -13.18 5.39 14.44
CA VAL A 68 -14.30 5.52 15.39
C VAL A 68 -14.45 4.26 16.26
N LYS A 69 -14.17 3.10 15.69
CA LYS A 69 -14.29 1.80 16.39
C LYS A 69 -13.02 1.40 17.12
N GLU A 70 -11.86 1.92 16.71
CA GLU A 70 -10.55 1.62 17.28
C GLU A 70 -9.64 2.84 17.16
N ASP A 71 -9.53 3.61 18.23
CA ASP A 71 -8.81 4.89 18.23
C ASP A 71 -7.37 4.78 17.75
N ASP A 72 -6.67 3.73 18.18
CA ASP A 72 -5.24 3.56 17.88
C ASP A 72 -4.97 3.04 16.47
N LEU A 73 -6.01 2.85 15.67
CA LEU A 73 -5.84 2.39 14.30
C LEU A 73 -5.08 3.40 13.42
N GLY A 74 -5.01 4.65 13.86
CA GLY A 74 -4.15 5.65 13.24
C GLY A 74 -2.67 5.31 13.24
N LEU A 75 -2.23 4.38 14.11
CA LEU A 75 -0.86 3.86 14.10
C LEU A 75 -0.60 2.93 12.91
N ILE A 76 -1.64 2.40 12.30
CA ILE A 76 -1.57 1.42 11.22
C ILE A 76 -1.97 2.04 9.88
N LEU A 77 -3.00 2.90 9.90
CA LEU A 77 -3.41 3.63 8.70
C LEU A 77 -2.43 4.79 8.42
N PRO A 78 -2.26 5.19 7.16
CA PRO A 78 -2.90 4.73 5.94
C PRO A 78 -2.42 3.34 5.50
N CYS A 79 -3.16 2.73 4.57
CA CYS A 79 -2.74 1.48 3.95
C CYS A 79 -1.46 1.71 3.15
N LYS A 80 -0.45 0.86 3.38
CA LYS A 80 0.84 1.02 2.74
C LYS A 80 1.00 0.05 1.59
N LEU A 81 1.56 0.58 0.50
CA LEU A 81 1.98 -0.20 -0.65
C LEU A 81 3.43 0.15 -0.96
N ALA A 82 4.15 -0.80 -1.53
CA ALA A 82 5.53 -0.61 -1.95
C ALA A 82 5.63 -0.81 -3.45
N VAL A 83 6.38 0.09 -4.11
CA VAL A 83 6.77 -0.07 -5.50
C VAL A 83 8.27 -0.27 -5.53
N GLN A 84 8.73 -1.38 -6.09
CA GLN A 84 10.12 -1.81 -6.03
C GLN A 84 10.66 -2.07 -7.43
N TYR A 85 11.79 -1.43 -7.73
CA TYR A 85 12.52 -1.67 -8.98
C TYR A 85 13.05 -3.10 -9.02
N VAL A 86 12.83 -3.80 -10.14
CA VAL A 86 13.42 -5.11 -10.44
C VAL A 86 14.41 -4.98 -11.60
N SER A 87 13.97 -4.39 -12.71
CA SER A 87 14.80 -4.09 -13.88
C SER A 87 14.21 -2.88 -14.61
N GLU A 88 14.82 -2.47 -15.71
CA GLU A 88 14.31 -1.35 -16.50
C GLU A 88 12.89 -1.59 -17.05
N ASN A 89 12.51 -2.86 -17.25
CA ASN A 89 11.23 -3.25 -17.82
C ASN A 89 10.38 -4.09 -16.87
N GLU A 90 10.76 -4.16 -15.60
CA GLU A 90 10.00 -4.91 -14.61
C GLU A 90 10.00 -4.19 -13.28
N THR A 91 8.82 -4.10 -12.67
CA THR A 91 8.60 -3.44 -11.38
C THR A 91 7.69 -4.33 -10.54
N ARG A 92 8.02 -4.47 -9.26
CA ARG A 92 7.17 -5.21 -8.32
C ARG A 92 6.34 -4.22 -7.51
N ILE A 93 5.03 -4.49 -7.43
CA ILE A 93 4.13 -3.78 -6.51
C ILE A 93 3.66 -4.74 -5.43
N ALA A 94 3.56 -4.25 -4.21
CA ALA A 94 3.14 -5.06 -3.07
C ALA A 94 2.32 -4.24 -2.09
N ALA A 95 1.35 -4.90 -1.48
CA ALA A 95 0.56 -4.37 -0.38
C ALA A 95 0.59 -5.35 0.78
N ILE A 96 0.30 -4.88 2.00
CA ILE A 96 0.13 -5.78 3.12
C ILE A 96 -1.21 -6.51 3.00
N GLU A 97 -1.22 -7.79 3.35
CA GLU A 97 -2.47 -8.54 3.48
C GLU A 97 -3.24 -8.01 4.71
N SER A 98 -4.31 -7.28 4.44
CA SER A 98 -5.08 -6.59 5.48
C SER A 98 -5.60 -7.53 6.56
N LYS A 99 -5.95 -8.76 6.20
CA LYS A 99 -6.42 -9.76 7.15
C LYS A 99 -5.41 -10.00 8.26
N VAL A 100 -4.13 -10.14 7.91
CA VAL A 100 -3.05 -10.35 8.89
C VAL A 100 -3.00 -9.19 9.89
N LEU A 101 -3.08 -7.97 9.39
CA LEU A 101 -2.98 -6.76 10.19
C LEU A 101 -4.17 -6.59 11.13
N PHE A 102 -5.39 -6.74 10.62
CA PHE A 102 -6.61 -6.56 11.39
C PHE A 102 -6.85 -7.72 12.38
N ASP A 103 -6.47 -8.94 12.03
CA ASP A 103 -6.57 -10.08 12.95
C ASP A 103 -5.67 -9.87 14.18
N PHE A 104 -4.51 -9.24 14.01
CA PHE A 104 -3.61 -8.92 15.10
C PHE A 104 -4.25 -7.96 16.12
N ILE A 105 -5.05 -7.00 15.63
CA ILE A 105 -5.75 -6.04 16.49
C ILE A 105 -6.86 -6.71 17.29
N ASN A 106 -7.50 -7.74 16.73
CA ASN A 106 -8.52 -8.56 17.38
C ASN A 106 -9.73 -7.75 17.87
N ASN A 107 -10.26 -6.89 17.00
CA ASN A 107 -11.51 -6.15 17.24
C ASN A 107 -12.54 -6.59 16.19
N SER A 108 -13.57 -7.35 16.63
CA SER A 108 -14.58 -7.91 15.71
C SER A 108 -15.43 -6.84 15.01
N GLU A 109 -15.52 -5.63 15.57
CA GLU A 109 -16.22 -4.52 14.93
C GLU A 109 -15.55 -4.05 13.64
N LEU A 110 -14.28 -4.41 13.43
CA LEU A 110 -13.52 -4.07 12.23
C LEU A 110 -13.65 -5.11 11.11
N ASN A 111 -14.33 -6.24 11.34
CA ASN A 111 -14.32 -7.36 10.39
C ASN A 111 -14.86 -6.98 9.01
N CYS A 112 -15.97 -6.26 8.94
CA CYS A 112 -16.54 -5.83 7.65
C CYS A 112 -15.62 -4.84 6.93
N ILE A 113 -15.05 -3.90 7.67
CA ILE A 113 -14.12 -2.91 7.13
C ILE A 113 -12.86 -3.59 6.61
N ARG A 114 -12.31 -4.53 7.39
CA ARG A 114 -11.17 -5.36 6.97
C ARG A 114 -11.42 -6.05 5.63
N ASP A 115 -12.57 -6.69 5.51
CA ASP A 115 -12.91 -7.46 4.30
C ASP A 115 -13.09 -6.54 3.09
N ASP A 116 -13.69 -5.37 3.27
CA ASP A 116 -13.87 -4.39 2.21
C ASP A 116 -12.53 -3.80 1.76
N ILE A 117 -11.67 -3.42 2.69
CA ILE A 117 -10.33 -2.91 2.39
C ILE A 117 -9.53 -3.98 1.66
N ARG A 118 -9.56 -5.21 2.16
CA ARG A 118 -8.85 -6.34 1.56
C ARG A 118 -9.27 -6.56 0.11
N MET A 119 -10.57 -6.59 -0.15
CA MET A 119 -11.10 -6.77 -1.49
C MET A 119 -10.65 -5.64 -2.43
N LYS A 120 -10.76 -4.40 -2.01
CA LYS A 120 -10.42 -3.24 -2.84
C LYS A 120 -8.93 -3.13 -3.11
N ILE A 121 -8.09 -3.40 -2.11
CA ILE A 121 -6.63 -3.43 -2.30
C ILE A 121 -6.23 -4.56 -3.26
N ASN A 122 -6.84 -5.74 -3.12
CA ASN A 122 -6.61 -6.84 -4.05
C ASN A 122 -6.95 -6.46 -5.49
N LEU A 123 -8.09 -5.79 -5.70
CA LEU A 123 -8.49 -5.31 -7.02
C LEU A 123 -7.53 -4.25 -7.57
N ALA A 124 -7.09 -3.32 -6.71
CA ALA A 124 -6.14 -2.28 -7.11
C ALA A 124 -4.81 -2.88 -7.57
N VAL A 125 -4.28 -3.86 -6.86
CA VAL A 125 -3.04 -4.54 -7.24
C VAL A 125 -3.25 -5.38 -8.51
N LYS A 126 -4.36 -6.08 -8.61
CA LYS A 126 -4.67 -6.95 -9.75
C LYS A 126 -4.79 -6.17 -11.07
N PHE A 127 -5.38 -4.99 -11.02
CA PHE A 127 -5.67 -4.20 -12.22
C PHE A 127 -4.73 -3.00 -12.42
N ALA A 128 -3.68 -2.94 -11.65
CA ALA A 128 -2.66 -1.91 -11.83
C ALA A 128 -1.97 -1.98 -13.19
#